data_36fe2f2aa2af3350dc7337258514af8a
#
_entry.id   36fe2f2aa2af3350dc7337258514af8a
#
_cell.length_a   1.000
_cell.length_b   1.000
_cell.length_c   1.000
_cell.angle_alpha   90.00
_cell.angle_beta   90.00
_cell.angle_gamma   90.00
#
_symmetry.space_group_name_H-M   'P 1'
#
loop_
_entity.id
_entity.type
_entity.pdbx_description
1 polymer ?
#
loop_
_entity_poly.entity_id
_entity_poly.type
_entity_poly.pdbx_seq_one_letter_code
_entity_poly.pdbx_strand_id
1 'polypeptide(L)'
;MIRLTISAAVAGIYLALSGAAFGADPVPLTVTGEVIDTFCYATAGARGEGHRTCGLACAEKGIPIALLENDTDKVYVLLPNKNAQPVPKGLVAKMGLQATVAGKSYRVGGSQFLTVDSFK
;
A
#
# COMPACT_ATOMS: atom_id res chain seq x y z
N MET A 1 63.59 -28.51 -25.35
CA MET A 1 62.15 -28.78 -25.10
C MET A 1 61.69 -27.92 -23.94
N ILE A 2 61.04 -26.81 -24.26
CA ILE A 2 60.56 -25.84 -23.28
C ILE A 2 59.09 -26.17 -23.04
N ARG A 3 58.72 -26.61 -21.82
CA ARG A 3 57.33 -26.78 -21.44
C ARG A 3 56.82 -25.49 -20.87
N LEU A 4 55.92 -24.85 -21.63
CA LEU A 4 55.21 -23.65 -21.22
C LEU A 4 53.97 -24.07 -20.41
N THR A 5 54.01 -23.89 -19.12
CA THR A 5 52.83 -24.08 -18.24
C THR A 5 52.06 -22.79 -18.17
N ILE A 6 50.90 -22.76 -18.82
CA ILE A 6 49.96 -21.65 -18.71
C ILE A 6 49.10 -21.87 -17.47
N SER A 7 49.38 -21.11 -16.39
CA SER A 7 48.49 -21.03 -15.24
C SER A 7 47.35 -20.05 -15.56
N ALA A 8 46.20 -20.55 -15.82
CA ALA A 8 44.97 -19.74 -15.93
C ALA A 8 44.48 -19.40 -14.50
N ALA A 9 44.68 -18.15 -14.10
CA ALA A 9 44.07 -17.60 -12.90
C ALA A 9 42.64 -17.22 -13.26
N VAL A 10 41.68 -18.04 -12.78
CA VAL A 10 40.27 -17.70 -12.86
C VAL A 10 39.97 -16.77 -11.71
N ALA A 11 39.95 -15.48 -11.96
CA ALA A 11 39.46 -14.48 -11.04
C ALA A 11 37.92 -14.54 -11.02
N GLY A 12 37.38 -15.23 -10.03
CA GLY A 12 35.93 -15.25 -9.77
C GLY A 12 35.46 -13.87 -9.31
N ILE A 13 34.79 -13.15 -10.18
CA ILE A 13 34.07 -11.93 -9.81
C ILE A 13 32.80 -12.37 -9.09
N TYR A 14 32.82 -12.38 -7.76
CA TYR A 14 31.62 -12.46 -6.95
C TYR A 14 30.91 -11.12 -7.02
N LEU A 15 29.91 -11.01 -7.91
CA LEU A 15 28.95 -9.92 -7.88
C LEU A 15 28.06 -10.17 -6.64
N ALA A 16 28.37 -9.49 -5.54
CA ALA A 16 27.49 -9.44 -4.38
C ALA A 16 26.23 -8.64 -4.82
N LEU A 17 25.18 -9.35 -5.24
CA LEU A 17 23.85 -8.77 -5.33
C LEU A 17 23.35 -8.55 -3.89
N SER A 18 23.74 -7.46 -3.30
CA SER A 18 23.09 -6.94 -2.10
C SER A 18 21.73 -6.43 -2.51
N GLY A 19 20.78 -7.33 -2.69
CA GLY A 19 19.37 -6.99 -2.84
C GLY A 19 18.84 -6.46 -1.52
N ALA A 20 19.02 -5.19 -1.25
CA ALA A 20 18.32 -4.53 -0.17
C ALA A 20 16.82 -4.50 -0.53
N ALA A 21 16.05 -5.41 0.07
CA ALA A 21 14.59 -5.39 0.02
C ALA A 21 14.10 -4.29 0.96
N PHE A 22 14.35 -3.04 0.61
CA PHE A 22 13.76 -1.89 1.28
C PHE A 22 12.48 -1.52 0.55
N GLY A 23 11.42 -1.19 1.32
CA GLY A 23 10.25 -0.53 0.77
C GLY A 23 10.67 0.73 0.01
N ALA A 24 9.93 1.12 -1.03
CA ALA A 24 10.19 2.37 -1.72
C ALA A 24 10.12 3.54 -0.73
N ASP A 25 10.96 4.57 -0.95
CA ASP A 25 10.89 5.79 -0.16
C ASP A 25 9.48 6.38 -0.20
N PRO A 26 8.99 6.90 0.93
CA PRO A 26 7.66 7.48 0.99
C PRO A 26 7.54 8.72 0.11
N VAL A 27 6.48 8.79 -0.68
CA VAL A 27 6.20 9.93 -1.56
C VAL A 27 4.98 10.67 -1.04
N PRO A 28 5.06 12.01 -0.81
CA PRO A 28 3.88 12.80 -0.50
C PRO A 28 2.83 12.66 -1.59
N LEU A 29 1.59 12.38 -1.22
CA LEU A 29 0.50 12.13 -2.15
C LEU A 29 -0.83 12.60 -1.59
N THR A 30 -1.67 13.16 -2.46
CA THR A 30 -3.06 13.45 -2.18
C THR A 30 -3.93 12.66 -3.16
N VAL A 31 -4.84 11.88 -2.62
CA VAL A 31 -5.72 11.00 -3.40
C VAL A 31 -7.17 11.31 -3.07
N THR A 32 -7.99 11.41 -4.10
CA THR A 32 -9.45 11.50 -3.98
C THR A 32 -10.08 10.20 -4.48
N GLY A 33 -10.96 9.63 -3.68
CA GLY A 33 -11.60 8.37 -4.01
C GLY A 33 -12.67 7.97 -3.00
N GLU A 34 -13.19 6.77 -3.15
CA GLU A 34 -14.18 6.20 -2.27
C GLU A 34 -13.52 5.42 -1.12
N VAL A 35 -14.00 5.61 0.09
CA VAL A 35 -13.58 4.79 1.24
C VAL A 35 -14.27 3.43 1.17
N ILE A 36 -13.48 2.38 1.12
CA ILE A 36 -13.94 0.99 1.00
C ILE A 36 -13.38 0.11 2.12
N ASP A 37 -14.05 -0.99 2.45
CA ASP A 37 -13.42 -2.09 3.17
C ASP A 37 -12.72 -3.04 2.19
N THR A 38 -11.57 -3.52 2.60
CA THR A 38 -10.70 -4.29 1.69
C THR A 38 -11.24 -5.68 1.41
N PHE A 39 -11.97 -6.30 2.34
CA PHE A 39 -12.47 -7.65 2.18
C PHE A 39 -13.59 -7.74 1.14
N CYS A 40 -14.66 -7.00 1.35
CA CYS A 40 -15.81 -7.06 0.45
C CYS A 40 -15.50 -6.47 -0.93
N TYR A 41 -14.64 -5.46 -1.01
CA TYR A 41 -14.18 -4.95 -2.29
C TYR A 41 -13.37 -6.01 -3.07
N ALA A 42 -12.40 -6.65 -2.43
CA ALA A 42 -11.56 -7.65 -3.09
C ALA A 42 -12.31 -8.92 -3.50
N THR A 43 -13.25 -9.37 -2.67
CA THR A 43 -13.95 -10.65 -2.90
C THR A 43 -15.21 -10.51 -3.75
N ALA A 44 -15.85 -9.35 -3.75
CA ALA A 44 -17.15 -9.15 -4.40
C ALA A 44 -17.29 -7.84 -5.17
N GLY A 45 -16.25 -6.99 -5.20
CA GLY A 45 -16.34 -5.66 -5.81
C GLY A 45 -17.32 -4.72 -5.09
N ALA A 46 -17.67 -5.02 -3.84
CA ALA A 46 -18.69 -4.29 -3.11
C ALA A 46 -18.18 -2.89 -2.71
N ARG A 47 -18.97 -1.87 -3.02
CA ARG A 47 -18.65 -0.46 -2.82
C ARG A 47 -19.91 0.41 -2.81
N GLY A 48 -19.74 1.70 -2.57
CA GLY A 48 -20.78 2.71 -2.64
C GLY A 48 -21.66 2.76 -1.40
N GLU A 49 -22.60 3.70 -1.40
CA GLU A 49 -23.51 3.94 -0.27
C GLU A 49 -24.35 2.71 0.09
N GLY A 50 -24.72 1.90 -0.89
CA GLY A 50 -25.47 0.66 -0.68
C GLY A 50 -24.71 -0.37 0.14
N HIS A 51 -23.38 -0.32 0.15
CA HIS A 51 -22.50 -1.19 0.93
C HIS A 51 -22.08 -0.59 2.28
N ARG A 52 -22.42 0.65 2.57
CA ARG A 52 -21.95 1.42 3.73
C ARG A 52 -22.13 0.67 5.06
N THR A 53 -23.31 0.17 5.34
CA THR A 53 -23.62 -0.51 6.61
C THR A 53 -22.73 -1.76 6.78
N CYS A 54 -22.59 -2.57 5.75
CA CYS A 54 -21.74 -3.75 5.77
C CYS A 54 -20.25 -3.38 5.91
N GLY A 55 -19.79 -2.39 5.15
CA GLY A 55 -18.41 -1.90 5.22
C GLY A 55 -18.04 -1.35 6.59
N LEU A 56 -18.93 -0.61 7.25
CA LEU A 56 -18.73 -0.15 8.63
C LEU A 56 -18.63 -1.31 9.61
N ALA A 57 -19.49 -2.32 9.48
CA ALA A 57 -19.42 -3.53 10.31
C ALA A 57 -18.11 -4.29 10.12
N CYS A 58 -17.59 -4.37 8.89
CA CYS A 58 -16.29 -4.94 8.60
C CYS A 58 -15.16 -4.15 9.28
N ALA A 59 -15.17 -2.83 9.17
CA ALA A 59 -14.18 -1.96 9.79
C ALA A 59 -14.19 -2.09 11.33
N GLU A 60 -15.35 -2.20 11.97
CA GLU A 60 -15.47 -2.45 13.41
C GLU A 60 -14.83 -3.78 13.85
N LYS A 61 -14.79 -4.77 12.99
CA LYS A 61 -14.16 -6.07 13.24
C LYS A 61 -12.65 -6.08 12.90
N GLY A 62 -12.10 -4.94 12.52
CA GLY A 62 -10.68 -4.80 12.23
C GLY A 62 -10.30 -5.10 10.79
N ILE A 63 -11.26 -5.25 9.88
CA ILE A 63 -10.95 -5.32 8.44
C ILE A 63 -10.34 -3.98 8.00
N PRO A 64 -9.16 -3.99 7.35
CA PRO A 64 -8.53 -2.77 6.90
C PRO A 64 -9.43 -1.99 5.93
N ILE A 65 -9.44 -0.68 6.05
CA ILE A 65 -10.08 0.20 5.07
C ILE A 65 -9.07 0.71 4.06
N ALA A 66 -9.54 1.06 2.89
CA ALA A 66 -8.73 1.60 1.82
C ALA A 66 -9.44 2.76 1.12
N LEU A 67 -8.69 3.49 0.32
CA LEU A 67 -9.20 4.50 -0.60
C LEU A 67 -9.10 3.94 -2.02
N LEU A 68 -10.23 3.84 -2.70
CA LEU A 68 -10.31 3.48 -4.11
C LEU A 68 -10.24 4.76 -4.93
N GLU A 69 -9.06 5.00 -5.53
CA GLU A 69 -8.81 6.23 -6.29
C GLU A 69 -9.77 6.35 -7.48
N ASN A 70 -10.35 7.52 -7.64
CA ASN A 70 -11.16 7.82 -8.82
C ASN A 70 -10.31 7.71 -10.10
N ASP A 71 -10.94 7.34 -11.21
CA ASP A 71 -10.39 7.27 -12.57
C ASP A 71 -9.32 6.18 -12.81
N THR A 72 -8.63 5.70 -11.79
CA THR A 72 -7.55 4.72 -11.94
C THR A 72 -7.86 3.35 -11.34
N ASP A 73 -8.85 3.26 -10.47
CA ASP A 73 -9.19 2.08 -9.66
C ASP A 73 -8.03 1.53 -8.80
N LYS A 74 -7.01 2.34 -8.55
CA LYS A 74 -5.95 1.99 -7.62
C LYS A 74 -6.48 1.97 -6.20
N VAL A 75 -6.08 0.95 -5.45
CA VAL A 75 -6.46 0.78 -4.05
C VAL A 75 -5.28 1.16 -3.16
N TYR A 76 -5.50 2.12 -2.28
CA TYR A 76 -4.52 2.51 -1.25
C TYR A 76 -5.03 2.07 0.11
N VAL A 77 -4.38 1.08 0.71
CA VAL A 77 -4.68 0.68 2.10
C VAL A 77 -4.33 1.84 3.02
N LEU A 78 -5.30 2.29 3.83
CA LEU A 78 -5.13 3.44 4.69
C LEU A 78 -4.43 3.06 5.98
N LEU A 79 -3.40 3.82 6.30
CA LEU A 79 -2.61 3.66 7.52
C LEU A 79 -2.76 4.91 8.41
N PRO A 80 -2.70 4.76 9.73
CA PRO A 80 -2.55 5.93 10.59
C PRO A 80 -1.23 6.64 10.29
N ASN A 81 -1.12 7.90 10.62
CA ASN A 81 0.11 8.67 10.47
C ASN A 81 1.16 8.43 11.58
N LYS A 82 0.79 7.65 12.59
CA LYS A 82 1.66 7.25 13.70
C LYS A 82 1.47 5.77 14.01
N ASN A 83 2.56 5.14 14.43
CA ASN A 83 2.51 3.75 14.86
C ASN A 83 1.56 3.56 16.06
N ALA A 84 0.93 2.40 16.12
CA ALA A 84 0.01 1.99 17.19
C ALA A 84 -1.21 2.93 17.38
N GLN A 85 -1.62 3.60 16.33
CA GLN A 85 -2.84 4.41 16.30
C GLN A 85 -3.84 3.81 15.30
N PRO A 86 -5.14 3.99 15.50
CA PRO A 86 -6.14 3.64 14.50
C PRO A 86 -6.17 4.69 13.38
N VAL A 87 -6.69 4.31 12.23
CA VAL A 87 -7.11 5.28 11.22
C VAL A 87 -8.20 6.18 11.82
N PRO A 88 -8.20 7.50 11.50
CA PRO A 88 -9.17 8.43 12.10
C PRO A 88 -10.62 7.98 11.93
N LYS A 89 -11.37 7.97 13.02
CA LYS A 89 -12.79 7.55 13.03
C LYS A 89 -13.67 8.34 12.05
N GLY A 90 -13.37 9.64 11.88
CA GLY A 90 -14.06 10.49 10.91
C GLY A 90 -13.86 10.04 9.46
N LEU A 91 -12.71 9.46 9.14
CA LEU A 91 -12.48 8.88 7.82
C LEU A 91 -13.17 7.53 7.66
N VAL A 92 -13.14 6.67 8.69
CA VAL A 92 -13.91 5.41 8.70
C VAL A 92 -15.40 5.68 8.50
N ALA A 93 -15.93 6.74 9.11
CA ALA A 93 -17.33 7.17 8.97
C ALA A 93 -17.69 7.59 7.54
N LYS A 94 -16.74 7.82 6.66
CA LYS A 94 -16.96 8.06 5.22
C LYS A 94 -17.05 6.77 4.39
N MET A 95 -17.16 5.61 5.01
CA MET A 95 -17.33 4.33 4.30
C MET A 95 -18.40 4.43 3.20
N GLY A 96 -18.04 4.02 1.98
CA GLY A 96 -18.93 4.11 0.82
C GLY A 96 -19.11 5.51 0.23
N LEU A 97 -18.41 6.51 0.75
CA LEU A 97 -18.47 7.90 0.33
C LEU A 97 -17.11 8.39 -0.18
N GLN A 98 -17.12 9.50 -0.88
CA GLN A 98 -15.90 10.15 -1.35
C GLN A 98 -15.15 10.81 -0.19
N ALA A 99 -13.82 10.71 -0.27
CA ALA A 99 -12.89 11.43 0.60
C ALA A 99 -11.66 11.85 -0.20
N THR A 100 -11.03 12.93 0.25
CA THR A 100 -9.70 13.32 -0.21
C THR A 100 -8.75 13.15 0.95
N VAL A 101 -7.73 12.32 0.77
CA VAL A 101 -6.73 11.98 1.80
C VAL A 101 -5.37 12.46 1.34
N ALA A 102 -4.69 13.22 2.20
CA ALA A 102 -3.31 13.62 2.00
C ALA A 102 -2.41 12.92 3.01
N GLY A 103 -1.28 12.41 2.55
CA GLY A 103 -0.32 11.71 3.38
C GLY A 103 0.91 11.27 2.59
N LYS A 104 1.51 10.19 3.02
CA LYS A 104 2.67 9.57 2.35
C LYS A 104 2.27 8.23 1.78
N SER A 105 2.57 8.02 0.51
CA SER A 105 2.34 6.73 -0.15
C SER A 105 3.58 5.85 -0.03
N TYR A 106 3.33 4.56 0.13
CA TYR A 106 4.34 3.50 0.15
C TYR A 106 3.92 2.40 -0.80
N ARG A 107 4.87 1.85 -1.53
CA ARG A 107 4.65 0.67 -2.37
C ARG A 107 5.55 -0.45 -1.86
N VAL A 108 4.95 -1.49 -1.32
CA VAL A 108 5.65 -2.63 -0.74
C VAL A 108 4.97 -3.93 -1.16
N GLY A 109 5.75 -4.89 -1.67
CA GLY A 109 5.23 -6.21 -2.03
C GLY A 109 4.06 -6.20 -3.02
N GLY A 110 4.03 -5.24 -3.95
CA GLY A 110 2.92 -5.08 -4.89
C GLY A 110 1.69 -4.35 -4.33
N SER A 111 1.65 -4.08 -3.04
CA SER A 111 0.57 -3.34 -2.38
C SER A 111 0.89 -1.84 -2.29
N GLN A 112 -0.15 -1.03 -2.33
CA GLN A 112 -0.06 0.42 -2.13
C GLN A 112 -0.70 0.80 -0.80
N PHE A 113 0.01 1.65 -0.05
CA PHE A 113 -0.43 2.16 1.24
C PHE A 113 -0.39 3.69 1.22
N LEU A 114 -1.26 4.32 1.99
CA LEU A 114 -1.31 5.76 2.17
C LEU A 114 -1.53 6.08 3.65
N THR A 115 -0.59 6.81 4.26
CA THR A 115 -0.83 7.34 5.60
C THR A 115 -1.87 8.46 5.55
N VAL A 116 -2.63 8.62 6.62
CA VAL A 116 -3.65 9.66 6.74
C VAL A 116 -3.08 10.81 7.58
N ASP A 117 -2.48 11.78 6.93
CA ASP A 117 -2.00 13.00 7.62
C ASP A 117 -3.15 14.00 7.78
N SER A 118 -4.00 14.12 6.75
CA SER A 118 -5.24 14.89 6.78
C SER A 118 -6.27 14.31 5.80
N PHE A 119 -7.54 14.64 5.98
CA PHE A 119 -8.63 14.24 5.08
C PHE A 119 -9.79 15.24 5.11
N LYS A 120 -10.61 15.22 4.05
CA LYS A 120 -11.85 15.97 3.95
C LYS A 120 -12.90 15.22 3.13
#